data_d0d3b93ef9ed34e10e9966f9e70c4690
#
_entry.id   d0d3b93ef9ed34e10e9966f9e70c4690
#
_cell.length_a   1.000
_cell.length_b   1.000
_cell.length_c   1.000
_cell.angle_alpha   90.00
_cell.angle_beta   90.00
_cell.angle_gamma   90.00
#
_symmetry.space_group_name_H-M   'P 1'
#
loop_
_entity.id
_entity.type
_entity.pdbx_description
1 polymer ?
#
loop_
_entity_poly.entity_id
_entity_poly.type
_entity_poly.pdbx_seq_one_letter_code
_entity_poly.pdbx_strand_id
1 'polypeptide(L)'
;AAKVDAQSIQERKCFLCPANLPAMQRGIPFKDNYQILINPFPIFPKHLTVPALEHVDQRIKKRFGDMLDLAAIAEDYIVFYNGPKCGASAPDHAHFQAGNKGFLPLEQEWRNKKAGKIVTYRTASLSYLDDAPRTTLVIETGNREDAIALFNLVYNAMELKPGEDEPMMNILAWTENSQWIVCIFPRAKHRPSCYAAAGDANIL
;
A
#
# COMPACT_ATOMS: atom_id res chain seq x y z
N ALA A 1 -7.54 4.46 -17.22
CA ALA A 1 -7.68 4.15 -15.79
C ALA A 1 -9.11 3.65 -15.52
N ALA A 2 -9.28 2.70 -14.60
CA ALA A 2 -10.61 2.23 -14.22
C ALA A 2 -11.38 3.36 -13.54
N LYS A 3 -12.66 3.54 -13.89
CA LYS A 3 -13.54 4.46 -13.16
C LYS A 3 -13.78 3.90 -11.76
N VAL A 4 -13.69 4.74 -10.74
CA VAL A 4 -13.78 4.36 -9.32
C VAL A 4 -14.93 5.05 -8.58
N ASP A 5 -15.91 5.58 -9.33
CA ASP A 5 -17.17 6.04 -8.76
C ASP A 5 -18.07 4.85 -8.39
N ALA A 6 -18.96 5.04 -7.41
CA ALA A 6 -19.77 3.97 -6.84
C ALA A 6 -20.61 3.22 -7.90
N GLN A 7 -21.17 3.93 -8.88
CA GLN A 7 -21.97 3.33 -9.94
C GLN A 7 -21.09 2.45 -10.84
N SER A 8 -19.95 2.96 -11.30
CA SER A 8 -19.02 2.19 -12.14
C SER A 8 -18.45 0.95 -11.43
N ILE A 9 -18.27 1.01 -10.11
CA ILE A 9 -17.83 -0.14 -9.31
C ILE A 9 -18.91 -1.21 -9.27
N GLN A 10 -20.17 -0.83 -9.07
CA GLN A 10 -21.29 -1.78 -9.02
C GLN A 10 -21.59 -2.43 -10.38
N GLU A 11 -21.45 -1.70 -11.47
CA GLU A 11 -21.78 -2.18 -12.81
C GLU A 11 -20.67 -3.03 -13.45
N ARG A 12 -19.41 -2.87 -13.03
CA ARG A 12 -18.29 -3.60 -13.62
C ARG A 12 -18.08 -4.97 -12.97
N LYS A 13 -17.67 -5.94 -13.75
CA LYS A 13 -17.05 -7.15 -13.19
C LYS A 13 -15.71 -6.77 -12.53
N CYS A 14 -15.50 -7.20 -11.29
CA CYS A 14 -14.25 -6.95 -10.60
C CYS A 14 -13.11 -7.69 -11.30
N PHE A 15 -12.15 -6.93 -11.81
CA PHE A 15 -11.00 -7.47 -12.57
C PHE A 15 -9.94 -8.17 -11.70
N LEU A 16 -10.07 -8.11 -10.36
CA LEU A 16 -9.20 -8.81 -9.42
C LEU A 16 -9.77 -10.13 -8.93
N CYS A 17 -11.07 -10.36 -9.10
CA CYS A 17 -11.69 -11.64 -8.74
C CYS A 17 -11.12 -12.78 -9.59
N PRO A 18 -10.74 -13.92 -8.99
CA PRO A 18 -10.19 -15.06 -9.73
C PRO A 18 -11.02 -15.50 -10.92
N ALA A 19 -12.36 -15.49 -10.79
CA ALA A 19 -13.29 -15.86 -11.86
C ALA A 19 -13.28 -14.92 -13.08
N ASN A 20 -12.74 -13.71 -12.93
CA ASN A 20 -12.73 -12.69 -13.99
C ASN A 20 -11.31 -12.46 -14.56
N LEU A 21 -10.30 -13.17 -14.06
CA LEU A 21 -8.94 -13.06 -14.58
C LEU A 21 -8.85 -13.64 -15.99
N PRO A 22 -7.99 -13.08 -16.86
CA PRO A 22 -7.73 -13.68 -18.17
C PRO A 22 -7.27 -15.14 -18.05
N ALA A 23 -7.72 -16.01 -18.93
CA ALA A 23 -7.42 -17.46 -18.89
C ALA A 23 -5.89 -17.76 -18.93
N MET A 24 -5.10 -16.86 -19.50
CA MET A 24 -3.64 -16.96 -19.54
C MET A 24 -2.94 -16.44 -18.28
N GLN A 25 -3.64 -15.75 -17.41
CA GLN A 25 -3.07 -15.19 -16.19
C GLN A 25 -2.70 -16.33 -15.24
N ARG A 26 -1.42 -16.42 -14.91
CA ARG A 26 -0.92 -17.34 -13.88
C ARG A 26 -0.71 -16.60 -12.58
N GLY A 27 -1.11 -17.20 -11.47
CA GLY A 27 -0.91 -16.70 -10.12
C GLY A 27 -0.08 -17.64 -9.28
N ILE A 28 0.73 -17.08 -8.39
CA ILE A 28 1.47 -17.84 -7.37
C ILE A 28 0.69 -17.66 -6.06
N PRO A 29 0.28 -18.73 -5.37
CA PRO A 29 -0.39 -18.62 -4.08
C PRO A 29 0.49 -17.89 -3.06
N PHE A 30 -0.13 -17.00 -2.28
CA PHE A 30 0.49 -16.36 -1.12
C PHE A 30 -0.45 -16.48 0.07
N LYS A 31 0.00 -17.16 1.11
CA LYS A 31 -0.88 -17.64 2.19
C LYS A 31 -2.09 -18.42 1.60
N ASP A 32 -3.14 -18.59 2.38
CA ASP A 32 -4.34 -19.32 1.94
C ASP A 32 -5.36 -18.42 1.24
N ASN A 33 -5.15 -17.11 1.25
CA ASN A 33 -6.17 -16.13 0.89
C ASN A 33 -5.73 -15.06 -0.11
N TYR A 34 -4.53 -15.18 -0.71
CA TYR A 34 -4.03 -14.29 -1.74
C TYR A 34 -3.40 -15.03 -2.92
N GLN A 35 -3.24 -14.34 -4.03
CA GLN A 35 -2.42 -14.77 -5.16
C GLN A 35 -1.54 -13.63 -5.67
N ILE A 36 -0.32 -13.94 -6.07
CA ILE A 36 0.61 -12.99 -6.67
C ILE A 36 0.46 -13.06 -8.19
N LEU A 37 0.12 -11.96 -8.81
CA LEU A 37 -0.10 -11.82 -10.25
C LEU A 37 0.87 -10.80 -10.85
N ILE A 38 1.25 -10.99 -12.12
CA ILE A 38 1.91 -9.93 -12.89
C ILE A 38 0.89 -8.83 -13.17
N ASN A 39 1.26 -7.57 -12.89
CA ASN A 39 0.39 -6.43 -13.18
C ASN A 39 0.38 -6.16 -14.69
N PRO A 40 -0.82 -6.14 -15.36
CA PRO A 40 -0.91 -5.92 -16.80
C PRO A 40 -0.64 -4.47 -17.24
N PHE A 41 -0.60 -3.52 -16.28
CA PHE A 41 -0.32 -2.10 -16.53
C PHE A 41 0.82 -1.64 -15.62
N PRO A 42 2.06 -2.11 -15.87
CA PRO A 42 3.16 -1.89 -14.95
C PRO A 42 3.59 -0.43 -14.92
N ILE A 43 3.83 0.11 -13.70
CA ILE A 43 4.50 1.38 -13.45
C ILE A 43 5.93 1.19 -12.91
N PHE A 44 6.30 -0.04 -12.58
CA PHE A 44 7.66 -0.47 -12.25
C PHE A 44 8.18 -1.41 -13.34
N PRO A 45 9.49 -1.53 -13.54
CA PRO A 45 10.05 -2.55 -14.46
C PRO A 45 9.58 -3.97 -14.17
N LYS A 46 9.41 -4.31 -12.89
CA LYS A 46 8.74 -5.53 -12.41
C LYS A 46 7.63 -5.10 -11.46
N HIS A 47 6.38 -5.35 -11.85
CA HIS A 47 5.21 -4.90 -11.10
C HIS A 47 4.24 -6.06 -10.87
N LEU A 48 3.93 -6.30 -9.61
CA LEU A 48 3.03 -7.35 -9.16
C LEU A 48 1.77 -6.76 -8.53
N THR A 49 0.68 -7.50 -8.62
CA THR A 49 -0.57 -7.24 -7.90
C THR A 49 -0.90 -8.48 -7.08
N VAL A 50 -1.24 -8.28 -5.82
CA VAL A 50 -1.51 -9.37 -4.87
C VAL A 50 -2.92 -9.20 -4.30
N PRO A 51 -3.97 -9.59 -5.06
CA PRO A 51 -5.34 -9.53 -4.62
C PRO A 51 -5.67 -10.64 -3.63
N ALA A 52 -6.60 -10.36 -2.73
CA ALA A 52 -7.29 -11.39 -1.98
C ALA A 52 -8.06 -12.32 -2.92
N LEU A 53 -8.19 -13.60 -2.58
CA LEU A 53 -9.01 -14.55 -3.35
C LEU A 53 -10.50 -14.24 -3.24
N GLU A 54 -10.93 -13.74 -2.08
CA GLU A 54 -12.30 -13.30 -1.83
C GLU A 54 -12.49 -11.84 -2.22
N HIS A 55 -13.67 -11.52 -2.75
CA HIS A 55 -14.08 -10.15 -3.04
C HIS A 55 -14.47 -9.45 -1.74
N VAL A 56 -13.55 -8.71 -1.16
CA VAL A 56 -13.72 -7.97 0.10
C VAL A 56 -13.10 -6.59 -0.04
N ASP A 57 -13.66 -5.60 0.65
CA ASP A 57 -13.23 -4.21 0.56
C ASP A 57 -11.74 -4.00 0.86
N GLN A 58 -11.17 -2.99 0.18
CA GLN A 58 -9.81 -2.54 0.38
C GLN A 58 -9.65 -1.91 1.77
N ARG A 59 -9.11 -2.68 2.75
CA ARG A 59 -8.89 -2.28 4.13
C ARG A 59 -7.55 -2.82 4.61
N ILE A 60 -6.77 -1.97 5.29
CA ILE A 60 -5.42 -2.34 5.72
C ILE A 60 -5.35 -2.89 7.14
N LYS A 61 -6.18 -2.41 8.07
CA LYS A 61 -5.99 -2.67 9.51
C LYS A 61 -5.77 -4.14 9.86
N LYS A 62 -6.61 -5.03 9.33
CA LYS A 62 -6.51 -6.47 9.57
C LYS A 62 -5.49 -7.18 8.67
N ARG A 63 -4.98 -6.51 7.64
CA ARG A 63 -4.12 -7.09 6.60
C ARG A 63 -2.68 -6.54 6.67
N PHE A 64 -2.39 -5.63 7.59
CA PHE A 64 -1.06 -5.05 7.71
C PHE A 64 0.01 -6.10 8.00
N GLY A 65 -0.31 -7.10 8.83
CA GLY A 65 0.59 -8.25 9.07
C GLY A 65 0.88 -9.03 7.79
N ASP A 66 -0.12 -9.24 6.93
CA ASP A 66 0.07 -9.91 5.62
C ASP A 66 0.95 -9.08 4.69
N MET A 67 0.85 -7.76 4.73
CA MET A 67 1.74 -6.86 4.00
C MET A 67 3.21 -7.01 4.43
N LEU A 68 3.46 -7.13 5.75
CA LEU A 68 4.80 -7.38 6.29
C LEU A 68 5.34 -8.75 5.85
N ASP A 69 4.49 -9.78 5.90
CA ASP A 69 4.86 -11.14 5.48
C ASP A 69 5.20 -11.17 3.98
N LEU A 70 4.42 -10.45 3.15
CA LEU A 70 4.70 -10.31 1.73
C LEU A 70 6.04 -9.60 1.48
N ALA A 71 6.32 -8.50 2.22
CA ALA A 71 7.59 -7.79 2.12
C ALA A 71 8.79 -8.65 2.54
N ALA A 72 8.59 -9.56 3.50
CA ALA A 72 9.64 -10.47 3.96
C ALA A 72 9.97 -11.55 2.93
N ILE A 73 8.99 -12.11 2.22
CA ILE A 73 9.24 -13.12 1.18
C ILE A 73 9.66 -12.53 -0.17
N ALA A 74 9.25 -11.30 -0.45
CA ALA A 74 9.55 -10.58 -1.69
C ALA A 74 10.72 -9.60 -1.48
N GLU A 75 11.87 -10.10 -1.05
CA GLU A 75 13.03 -9.28 -0.62
C GLU A 75 13.53 -8.29 -1.67
N ASP A 76 13.36 -8.59 -2.96
CA ASP A 76 13.73 -7.72 -4.08
C ASP A 76 12.67 -6.67 -4.43
N TYR A 77 11.57 -6.60 -3.67
CA TYR A 77 10.44 -5.74 -3.96
C TYR A 77 10.12 -4.78 -2.80
N ILE A 78 9.48 -3.67 -3.16
CA ILE A 78 8.73 -2.82 -2.24
C ILE A 78 7.28 -3.19 -2.39
N VAL A 79 6.64 -3.58 -1.30
CA VAL A 79 5.19 -3.80 -1.22
C VAL A 79 4.52 -2.47 -0.93
N PHE A 80 3.41 -2.18 -1.61
CA PHE A 80 2.66 -0.97 -1.37
C PHE A 80 1.15 -1.20 -1.30
N TYR A 81 0.52 -0.35 -0.49
CA TYR A 81 -0.91 -0.30 -0.28
C TYR A 81 -1.43 1.09 -0.62
N ASN A 82 -2.47 1.13 -1.44
CA ASN A 82 -3.24 2.34 -1.69
C ASN A 82 -4.60 2.19 -1.01
N GLY A 83 -4.92 3.10 -0.08
CA GLY A 83 -6.23 3.12 0.56
C GLY A 83 -7.36 3.37 -0.45
N PRO A 84 -8.62 3.01 -0.11
CA PRO A 84 -9.77 3.06 -1.04
C PRO A 84 -9.93 4.40 -1.75
N LYS A 85 -9.72 5.49 -1.02
CA LYS A 85 -9.75 6.86 -1.54
C LYS A 85 -8.36 7.52 -1.58
N CYS A 86 -7.32 6.69 -1.78
CA CYS A 86 -5.93 7.12 -1.88
C CYS A 86 -5.25 6.58 -3.13
N GLY A 87 -5.98 6.52 -4.24
CA GLY A 87 -5.46 6.09 -5.55
C GLY A 87 -5.68 4.62 -5.88
N ALA A 88 -6.36 3.83 -5.04
CA ALA A 88 -6.70 2.45 -5.36
C ALA A 88 -7.57 2.38 -6.62
N SER A 89 -7.22 1.47 -7.56
CA SER A 89 -8.01 1.23 -8.78
C SER A 89 -9.17 0.26 -8.55
N ALA A 90 -9.09 -0.54 -7.47
CA ALA A 90 -10.14 -1.44 -7.01
C ALA A 90 -10.37 -1.22 -5.50
N PRO A 91 -11.10 -0.16 -5.11
CA PRO A 91 -11.40 0.11 -3.70
C PRO A 91 -12.35 -0.91 -3.09
N ASP A 92 -13.04 -1.67 -3.93
CA ASP A 92 -13.98 -2.74 -3.65
C ASP A 92 -13.32 -4.13 -3.51
N HIS A 93 -12.02 -4.24 -3.75
CA HIS A 93 -11.33 -5.52 -3.68
C HIS A 93 -9.95 -5.38 -3.02
N ALA A 94 -9.76 -6.03 -1.88
CA ALA A 94 -8.52 -5.98 -1.12
C ALA A 94 -7.32 -6.50 -1.92
N HIS A 95 -6.28 -5.68 -2.02
CA HIS A 95 -5.06 -6.07 -2.72
C HIS A 95 -3.85 -5.27 -2.23
N PHE A 96 -2.69 -5.88 -2.36
CA PHE A 96 -1.40 -5.20 -2.33
C PHE A 96 -0.83 -5.12 -3.75
N GLN A 97 0.19 -4.31 -3.90
CA GLN A 97 1.02 -4.28 -5.09
C GLN A 97 2.49 -4.37 -4.67
N ALA A 98 3.36 -4.78 -5.59
CA ALA A 98 4.78 -4.79 -5.34
C ALA A 98 5.55 -4.36 -6.59
N GLY A 99 6.53 -3.47 -6.41
CA GLY A 99 7.45 -3.02 -7.45
C GLY A 99 8.87 -3.38 -7.07
N ASN A 100 9.73 -3.67 -8.06
CA ASN A 100 11.11 -3.99 -7.77
C ASN A 100 11.84 -2.84 -7.07
N LYS A 101 12.74 -3.17 -6.14
CA LYS A 101 13.65 -2.23 -5.49
C LYS A 101 14.56 -1.52 -6.50
N GLY A 102 15.14 -0.40 -6.07
CA GLY A 102 16.02 0.43 -6.88
C GLY A 102 15.31 1.41 -7.81
N PHE A 103 13.98 1.47 -7.77
CA PHE A 103 13.18 2.36 -8.61
C PHE A 103 12.73 3.63 -7.88
N LEU A 104 12.43 3.53 -6.60
CA LEU A 104 11.95 4.67 -5.80
C LEU A 104 13.12 5.38 -5.11
N PRO A 105 13.30 6.70 -5.33
CA PRO A 105 14.36 7.46 -4.63
C PRO A 105 14.29 7.35 -3.11
N LEU A 106 13.09 7.24 -2.56
CA LEU A 106 12.86 7.12 -1.12
C LEU A 106 13.61 5.94 -0.48
N GLU A 107 13.80 4.82 -1.20
CA GLU A 107 14.55 3.65 -0.70
C GLU A 107 15.97 4.02 -0.25
N GLN A 108 16.61 4.97 -0.94
CA GLN A 108 17.96 5.42 -0.64
C GLN A 108 17.99 6.64 0.27
N GLU A 109 16.97 7.49 0.21
CA GLU A 109 16.95 8.80 0.84
C GLU A 109 16.32 8.81 2.23
N TRP A 110 15.47 7.83 2.56
CA TRP A 110 14.67 7.89 3.79
C TRP A 110 15.50 8.04 5.07
N ARG A 111 16.69 7.41 5.15
CA ARG A 111 17.56 7.53 6.32
C ARG A 111 18.09 8.95 6.48
N ASN A 112 18.51 9.57 5.38
CA ASN A 112 19.02 10.94 5.38
C ASN A 112 17.93 11.97 5.64
N LYS A 113 16.68 11.64 5.28
CA LYS A 113 15.50 12.49 5.52
C LYS A 113 14.89 12.30 6.90
N LYS A 114 15.35 11.35 7.68
CA LYS A 114 14.84 11.07 9.03
C LYS A 114 15.12 12.24 9.95
N ALA A 115 14.08 13.00 10.30
CA ALA A 115 14.20 14.27 11.03
C ALA A 115 14.03 14.10 12.55
N GLY A 116 13.20 13.16 13.00
CA GLY A 116 13.02 12.95 14.43
C GLY A 116 12.28 11.66 14.75
N LYS A 117 12.51 11.18 15.96
CA LYS A 117 11.84 10.03 16.54
C LYS A 117 10.59 10.51 17.31
N ILE A 118 9.46 9.87 17.07
CA ILE A 118 8.19 10.17 17.73
C ILE A 118 8.03 9.29 18.98
N VAL A 119 8.18 7.97 18.80
CA VAL A 119 7.99 7.00 19.88
C VAL A 119 8.80 5.73 19.62
N THR A 120 9.15 5.03 20.67
CA THR A 120 9.72 3.67 20.62
C THR A 120 8.77 2.72 21.35
N TYR A 121 8.51 1.59 20.75
CA TYR A 121 7.74 0.50 21.34
C TYR A 121 8.54 -0.80 21.23
N ARG A 122 9.05 -1.29 22.34
CA ARG A 122 9.95 -2.45 22.37
C ARG A 122 11.12 -2.30 21.39
N THR A 123 11.20 -3.16 20.37
CA THR A 123 12.24 -3.12 19.34
C THR A 123 11.95 -2.14 18.21
N ALA A 124 10.70 -1.66 18.11
CA ALA A 124 10.25 -0.82 17.02
C ALA A 124 10.38 0.67 17.32
N SER A 125 10.75 1.45 16.35
CA SER A 125 10.73 2.92 16.41
C SER A 125 9.81 3.52 15.35
N LEU A 126 9.07 4.56 15.74
CA LEU A 126 8.32 5.45 14.86
C LEU A 126 9.04 6.78 14.75
N SER A 127 9.32 7.19 13.54
CA SER A 127 9.97 8.46 13.21
C SER A 127 9.18 9.19 12.13
N TYR A 128 9.54 10.46 11.88
CA TYR A 128 9.03 11.21 10.73
C TYR A 128 10.19 11.64 9.83
N LEU A 129 9.88 11.84 8.55
CA LEU A 129 10.84 12.32 7.56
C LEU A 129 10.61 13.81 7.29
N ASP A 130 11.70 14.54 7.09
CA ASP A 130 11.69 15.86 6.48
C ASP A 130 11.63 15.69 4.94
N ASP A 131 10.43 15.46 4.43
CA ASP A 131 10.16 15.18 3.02
C ASP A 131 9.04 16.10 2.49
N ALA A 132 9.16 17.40 2.81
CA ALA A 132 8.18 18.37 2.34
C ALA A 132 7.97 18.31 0.80
N PRO A 133 6.75 18.44 0.31
CA PRO A 133 5.52 18.79 1.03
C PRO A 133 4.74 17.60 1.64
N ARG A 134 5.30 16.40 1.67
CA ARG A 134 4.63 15.19 2.17
C ARG A 134 4.92 14.97 3.64
N THR A 135 3.89 14.61 4.42
CA THR A 135 4.09 14.03 5.73
C THR A 135 4.39 12.54 5.54
N THR A 136 5.52 12.08 6.05
CA THR A 136 5.91 10.67 5.96
C THR A 136 6.32 10.18 7.35
N LEU A 137 5.65 9.13 7.82
CA LEU A 137 5.99 8.43 9.04
C LEU A 137 6.73 7.14 8.70
N VAL A 138 7.73 6.77 9.50
CA VAL A 138 8.52 5.56 9.26
C VAL A 138 8.54 4.69 10.50
N ILE A 139 8.15 3.42 10.34
CA ILE A 139 8.34 2.37 11.33
C ILE A 139 9.56 1.54 10.93
N GLU A 140 10.45 1.30 11.89
CA GLU A 140 11.64 0.45 11.73
C GLU A 140 11.68 -0.59 12.83
N THR A 141 11.77 -1.86 12.50
CA THR A 141 11.94 -2.96 13.46
C THR A 141 12.27 -4.28 12.78
N GLY A 142 12.99 -5.15 13.47
CA GLY A 142 13.15 -6.57 13.09
C GLY A 142 12.05 -7.48 13.65
N ASN A 143 11.07 -6.94 14.39
CA ASN A 143 10.01 -7.73 15.01
C ASN A 143 8.64 -7.40 14.41
N ARG A 144 8.01 -8.42 13.85
CA ARG A 144 6.72 -8.29 13.15
C ARG A 144 5.60 -7.75 14.05
N GLU A 145 5.49 -8.28 15.26
CA GLU A 145 4.42 -7.91 16.20
C GLU A 145 4.60 -6.48 16.73
N ASP A 146 5.85 -6.05 16.92
CA ASP A 146 6.15 -4.68 17.32
C ASP A 146 5.83 -3.69 16.17
N ALA A 147 6.05 -4.08 14.91
CA ALA A 147 5.62 -3.31 13.73
C ALA A 147 4.10 -3.14 13.69
N ILE A 148 3.35 -4.24 13.92
CA ILE A 148 1.89 -4.22 13.95
C ILE A 148 1.38 -3.34 15.10
N ALA A 149 1.99 -3.43 16.28
CA ALA A 149 1.62 -2.60 17.42
C ALA A 149 1.80 -1.11 17.14
N LEU A 150 2.94 -0.70 16.59
CA LEU A 150 3.17 0.71 16.20
C LEU A 150 2.26 1.16 15.06
N PHE A 151 2.04 0.30 14.06
CA PHE A 151 1.09 0.60 13.00
C PHE A 151 -0.32 0.86 13.55
N ASN A 152 -0.80 0.00 14.44
CA ASN A 152 -2.11 0.18 15.07
C ASN A 152 -2.20 1.46 15.89
N LEU A 153 -1.12 1.87 16.55
CA LEU A 153 -1.05 3.16 17.26
C LEU A 153 -1.21 4.31 16.27
N VAL A 154 -0.46 4.31 15.16
CA VAL A 154 -0.56 5.33 14.11
C VAL A 154 -1.97 5.33 13.50
N TYR A 155 -2.48 4.16 13.12
CA TYR A 155 -3.81 4.02 12.53
C TYR A 155 -4.92 4.61 13.42
N ASN A 156 -4.88 4.30 14.72
CA ASN A 156 -5.88 4.77 15.67
C ASN A 156 -5.74 6.26 16.01
N ALA A 157 -4.56 6.86 15.80
CA ALA A 157 -4.30 8.29 16.00
C ALA A 157 -4.67 9.14 14.77
N MET A 158 -4.83 8.51 13.60
CA MET A 158 -5.21 9.22 12.38
C MET A 158 -6.70 9.58 12.37
N GLU A 159 -7.01 10.73 11.76
CA GLU A 159 -8.39 11.16 11.55
C GLU A 159 -9.15 10.17 10.66
N LEU A 160 -10.30 9.71 11.14
CA LEU A 160 -11.28 9.01 10.33
C LEU A 160 -12.33 10.02 9.85
N LYS A 161 -12.34 10.32 8.56
CA LYS A 161 -13.29 11.27 7.98
C LYS A 161 -14.71 10.72 8.00
N PRO A 162 -15.75 11.56 8.13
CA PRO A 162 -17.13 11.11 8.05
C PRO A 162 -17.41 10.32 6.76
N GLY A 163 -18.03 9.15 6.89
CA GLY A 163 -18.36 8.28 5.77
C GLY A 163 -17.19 7.47 5.22
N GLU A 164 -16.02 7.50 5.87
CA GLU A 164 -14.89 6.63 5.58
C GLU A 164 -14.81 5.48 6.59
N ASP A 165 -14.36 4.33 6.13
CA ASP A 165 -14.21 3.14 6.97
C ASP A 165 -12.79 2.93 7.47
N GLU A 166 -11.82 3.67 6.92
CA GLU A 166 -10.45 3.74 7.42
C GLU A 166 -9.82 5.10 7.16
N PRO A 167 -8.78 5.49 7.94
CA PRO A 167 -8.03 6.70 7.69
C PRO A 167 -7.38 6.67 6.30
N MET A 168 -7.34 7.83 5.65
CA MET A 168 -6.76 7.96 4.32
C MET A 168 -5.24 7.87 4.36
N MET A 169 -4.67 6.84 3.74
CA MET A 169 -3.22 6.63 3.70
C MET A 169 -2.76 5.83 2.48
N ASN A 170 -1.49 6.02 2.13
CA ASN A 170 -0.71 5.07 1.34
C ASN A 170 0.42 4.51 2.21
N ILE A 171 0.86 3.29 1.93
CA ILE A 171 1.91 2.63 2.69
C ILE A 171 2.90 1.99 1.72
N LEU A 172 4.19 2.12 2.02
CA LEU A 172 5.27 1.33 1.42
C LEU A 172 5.90 0.47 2.50
N ALA A 173 6.21 -0.79 2.21
CA ALA A 173 6.91 -1.67 3.13
C ALA A 173 7.94 -2.51 2.38
N TRP A 174 9.12 -2.62 2.93
CA TRP A 174 10.20 -3.49 2.43
C TRP A 174 11.09 -3.96 3.57
N THR A 175 11.98 -4.88 3.29
CA THR A 175 12.98 -5.36 4.25
C THR A 175 14.39 -4.88 3.88
N GLU A 176 15.16 -4.49 4.88
CA GLU A 176 16.59 -4.18 4.77
C GLU A 176 17.31 -4.75 5.99
N ASN A 177 18.37 -5.53 5.79
CA ASN A 177 19.14 -6.11 6.87
C ASN A 177 18.29 -6.80 7.95
N SER A 178 17.34 -7.62 7.52
CA SER A 178 16.37 -8.32 8.38
C SER A 178 15.47 -7.40 9.21
N GLN A 179 15.32 -6.16 8.82
CA GLN A 179 14.37 -5.21 9.42
C GLN A 179 13.31 -4.80 8.41
N TRP A 180 12.07 -4.65 8.85
CA TRP A 180 11.02 -3.99 8.09
C TRP A 180 11.21 -2.48 8.17
N ILE A 181 11.12 -1.84 7.02
CA ILE A 181 10.98 -0.40 6.86
C ILE A 181 9.58 -0.15 6.31
N VAL A 182 8.78 0.59 7.06
CA VAL A 182 7.40 0.89 6.67
C VAL A 182 7.21 2.40 6.63
N CYS A 183 6.96 2.94 5.44
CA CYS A 183 6.65 4.35 5.25
C CYS A 183 5.14 4.52 5.12
N ILE A 184 4.55 5.34 5.99
CA ILE A 184 3.12 5.66 6.00
C ILE A 184 2.95 7.11 5.57
N PHE A 185 2.09 7.32 4.57
CA PHE A 185 1.76 8.64 4.01
C PHE A 185 0.31 8.97 4.32
N PRO A 186 0.02 9.75 5.37
CA PRO A 186 -1.32 10.29 5.60
C PRO A 186 -1.78 11.12 4.41
N ARG A 187 -3.05 10.98 4.04
CA ARG A 187 -3.61 11.66 2.87
C ARG A 187 -4.77 12.56 3.26
N ALA A 188 -4.81 13.75 2.66
CA ALA A 188 -5.91 14.68 2.82
C ALA A 188 -6.95 14.58 1.69
N LYS A 189 -6.51 14.17 0.48
CA LYS A 189 -7.33 14.10 -0.73
C LYS A 189 -7.13 12.77 -1.46
N HIS A 190 -8.17 12.29 -2.12
CA HIS A 190 -8.11 11.08 -2.96
C HIS A 190 -7.11 11.26 -4.11
N ARG A 191 -7.16 12.38 -4.80
CA ARG A 191 -6.26 12.74 -5.90
C ARG A 191 -5.89 14.22 -5.80
N PRO A 192 -4.72 14.63 -6.33
CA PRO A 192 -4.37 16.04 -6.39
C PRO A 192 -5.33 16.81 -7.30
N SER A 193 -5.48 18.12 -7.08
CA SER A 193 -6.39 18.98 -7.85
C SER A 193 -6.04 19.06 -9.35
N CYS A 194 -4.78 18.81 -9.69
CA CYS A 194 -4.29 18.75 -11.06
C CYS A 194 -4.60 17.41 -11.77
N TYR A 195 -5.15 16.42 -11.08
CA TYR A 195 -5.53 15.14 -11.68
C TYR A 195 -6.90 15.27 -12.34
N ALA A 196 -6.96 15.20 -13.65
CA ALA A 196 -8.22 15.29 -14.38
C ALA A 196 -9.09 14.04 -14.17
N ALA A 197 -10.38 14.24 -13.89
CA ALA A 197 -11.33 13.15 -13.71
C ALA A 197 -11.55 12.30 -14.98
N ALA A 198 -11.30 12.86 -16.15
CA ALA A 198 -11.55 12.25 -17.45
C ALA A 198 -10.36 11.50 -18.07
N GLY A 199 -9.29 11.31 -17.36
CA GLY A 199 -8.12 10.58 -17.88
C GLY A 199 -7.23 11.37 -18.84
N ASP A 200 -7.53 12.64 -19.09
CA ASP A 200 -6.70 13.54 -19.94
C ASP A 200 -5.59 14.23 -19.15
N ALA A 201 -5.33 13.78 -17.94
CA ALA A 201 -4.24 14.34 -17.17
C ALA A 201 -2.91 13.79 -17.66
N ASN A 202 -2.21 14.59 -18.41
CA ASN A 202 -0.78 14.45 -18.66
C ASN A 202 0.00 14.76 -17.38
N ILE A 203 -0.23 14.01 -16.33
CA ILE A 203 0.59 14.04 -15.14
C ILE A 203 1.44 12.79 -15.20
N LEU A 204 2.59 12.92 -15.75
CA LEU A 204 3.70 12.02 -15.62
C LEU A 204 4.53 12.39 -14.39
#